data_b5dce8ff27b908e9cf9fcc4875415c64
#
_entry.id   b5dce8ff27b908e9cf9fcc4875415c64
#
_cell.length_a   1.000
_cell.length_b   1.000
_cell.length_c   1.000
_cell.angle_alpha   90.00
_cell.angle_beta   90.00
_cell.angle_gamma   90.00
#
_symmetry.space_group_name_H-M   'P 1'
#
loop_
_entity.id
_entity.type
_entity.pdbx_description
1 polymer ?
#
loop_
_entity_poly.entity_id
_entity_poly.type
_entity_poly.pdbx_seq_one_letter_code
_entity_poly.pdbx_strand_id
1 'polypeptide(L)'
;MSTAAVLVYPDFFKVAVSSAGNHDNAIYNRWWSEKHSGVKEIISEKGDTSFLYNIDKNPDLVKNLKGKLLLFHGEIDNNVHPANTMRVANALIKANKRFDMKILPTQRHGFGDMAEYVFWGMSDYFAKYLIGDNTERPVDLEEMNKEIEQSGNKKKQ
;
A
#
# COMPACT_ATOMS: atom_id res chain seq x y z
N MET A 1 -3.82 1.11 5.24
CA MET A 1 -3.55 1.56 6.62
C MET A 1 -2.10 2.01 6.82
N SER A 2 -1.07 1.23 6.42
CA SER A 2 0.34 1.56 6.67
C SER A 2 0.77 2.95 6.17
N THR A 3 0.41 3.32 4.93
CA THR A 3 0.70 4.66 4.39
C THR A 3 0.03 5.76 5.21
N ALA A 4 -1.24 5.60 5.57
CA ALA A 4 -1.92 6.58 6.42
C ALA A 4 -1.24 6.73 7.78
N ALA A 5 -0.82 5.63 8.41
CA ALA A 5 -0.16 5.67 9.71
C ALA A 5 1.13 6.51 9.68
N VAL A 6 2.01 6.30 8.69
CA VAL A 6 3.27 7.06 8.58
C VAL A 6 3.07 8.53 8.17
N LEU A 7 1.93 8.85 7.54
CA LEU A 7 1.59 10.23 7.16
C LEU A 7 0.83 10.99 8.25
N VAL A 8 0.01 10.32 9.04
CA VAL A 8 -0.77 10.94 10.12
C VAL A 8 0.05 11.02 11.41
N TYR A 9 0.88 10.02 11.69
CA TYR A 9 1.72 9.95 12.88
C TYR A 9 3.22 9.85 12.52
N PRO A 10 3.79 10.85 11.80
CA PRO A 10 5.14 10.77 11.25
C PRO A 10 6.24 10.79 12.32
N ASP A 11 5.93 11.25 13.51
CA ASP A 11 6.88 11.28 14.64
C ASP A 11 6.94 9.93 15.37
N PHE A 12 5.92 9.10 15.22
CA PHE A 12 5.86 7.77 15.81
C PHE A 12 6.33 6.68 14.83
N PHE A 13 5.70 6.59 13.65
CA PHE A 13 6.06 5.58 12.65
C PHE A 13 7.25 6.02 11.81
N LYS A 14 8.35 5.28 11.89
CA LYS A 14 9.61 5.60 11.19
C LYS A 14 9.73 4.92 9.84
N VAL A 15 9.12 3.75 9.69
CA VAL A 15 9.16 2.95 8.46
C VAL A 15 7.77 2.39 8.18
N ALA A 16 7.38 2.42 6.93
CA ALA A 16 6.15 1.77 6.48
C ALA A 16 6.36 1.07 5.13
N VAL A 17 5.71 -0.07 4.97
CA VAL A 17 5.55 -0.75 3.69
C VAL A 17 4.06 -0.85 3.38
N SER A 18 3.69 -0.51 2.17
CA SER A 18 2.31 -0.57 1.68
C SER A 18 2.25 -1.40 0.42
N SER A 19 1.51 -2.49 0.48
CA SER A 19 1.34 -3.44 -0.63
C SER A 19 -0.08 -3.33 -1.18
N ALA A 20 -0.22 -3.11 -2.49
CA ALA A 20 -1.48 -3.00 -3.22
C ALA A 20 -2.50 -2.06 -2.54
N GLY A 21 -2.01 -0.90 -2.09
CA GLY A 21 -2.77 0.02 -1.22
C GLY A 21 -3.87 0.78 -1.96
N ASN A 22 -5.07 0.80 -1.36
CA ASN A 22 -6.10 1.77 -1.72
C ASN A 22 -5.76 3.11 -1.05
N HIS A 23 -5.27 4.06 -1.81
CA HIS A 23 -4.78 5.35 -1.32
C HIS A 23 -5.73 6.51 -1.57
N ASP A 24 -6.70 6.31 -2.46
CA ASP A 24 -7.70 7.31 -2.81
C ASP A 24 -9.05 6.61 -3.02
N ASN A 25 -9.90 6.66 -2.00
CA ASN A 25 -11.21 6.02 -2.05
C ASN A 25 -12.15 6.60 -3.13
N ALA A 26 -11.86 7.79 -3.65
CA ALA A 26 -12.65 8.40 -4.72
C ALA A 26 -12.48 7.69 -6.08
N ILE A 27 -11.41 6.89 -6.23
CA ILE A 27 -11.15 6.10 -7.45
C ILE A 27 -11.26 4.60 -7.22
N TYR A 28 -11.75 4.19 -6.05
CA TYR A 28 -11.98 2.79 -5.72
C TYR A 28 -13.46 2.43 -5.82
N ASN A 29 -13.77 1.18 -5.53
CA ASN A 29 -15.13 0.65 -5.55
C ASN A 29 -16.03 1.44 -4.60
N ARG A 30 -17.10 2.04 -5.14
CA ARG A 30 -18.05 2.89 -4.42
C ARG A 30 -18.67 2.18 -3.22
N TRP A 31 -19.10 0.93 -3.37
CA TRP A 31 -19.68 0.13 -2.30
C TRP A 31 -18.76 -0.06 -1.12
N TRP A 32 -17.46 -0.26 -1.41
CA TRP A 32 -16.45 -0.36 -0.38
C TRP A 32 -16.27 0.97 0.36
N SER A 33 -16.16 2.05 -0.38
CA SER A 33 -15.92 3.38 0.19
C SER A 33 -17.09 3.82 1.07
N GLU A 34 -18.33 3.61 0.64
CA GLU A 34 -19.52 3.94 1.42
C GLU A 34 -19.60 3.11 2.71
N LYS A 35 -19.34 1.82 2.62
CA LYS A 35 -19.43 0.91 3.77
C LYS A 35 -18.36 1.19 4.84
N HIS A 36 -17.12 1.50 4.44
CA HIS A 36 -15.98 1.55 5.35
C HIS A 36 -15.55 2.96 5.74
N SER A 37 -15.94 3.97 4.97
CA SER A 37 -15.53 5.35 5.20
C SER A 37 -16.67 6.29 5.57
N GLY A 38 -17.89 5.81 5.41
CA GLY A 38 -19.10 6.58 5.68
C GLY A 38 -19.45 7.59 4.60
N VAL A 39 -20.68 8.07 4.69
CA VAL A 39 -21.26 9.09 3.82
C VAL A 39 -21.95 10.10 4.72
N LYS A 40 -21.69 11.39 4.51
CA LYS A 40 -22.43 12.46 5.18
C LYS A 40 -23.54 12.93 4.28
N GLU A 41 -24.79 12.74 4.71
CA GLU A 41 -25.95 13.33 4.05
C GLU A 41 -26.04 14.82 4.41
N ILE A 42 -26.26 15.63 3.40
CA ILE A 42 -26.47 17.08 3.53
C ILE A 42 -27.83 17.39 2.92
N ILE A 43 -28.74 17.92 3.73
CA ILE A 43 -30.07 18.37 3.29
C ILE A 43 -29.99 19.91 3.20
N SER A 44 -30.23 20.45 2.01
CA SER A 44 -30.27 21.90 1.79
C SER A 44 -31.53 22.51 2.42
N GLU A 45 -31.54 23.83 2.61
CA GLU A 45 -32.73 24.56 3.08
C GLU A 45 -33.94 24.39 2.15
N LYS A 46 -33.73 24.02 0.90
CA LYS A 46 -34.75 23.75 -0.10
C LYS A 46 -35.24 22.29 -0.10
N GLY A 47 -34.69 21.45 0.79
CA GLY A 47 -35.02 20.02 0.90
C GLY A 47 -34.27 19.13 -0.09
N ASP A 48 -33.33 19.67 -0.88
CA ASP A 48 -32.53 18.84 -1.77
C ASP A 48 -31.49 18.05 -0.97
N THR A 49 -31.37 16.74 -1.25
CA THR A 49 -30.41 15.86 -0.59
C THR A 49 -29.18 15.70 -1.46
N SER A 50 -28.02 15.91 -0.87
CA SER A 50 -26.72 15.61 -1.45
C SER A 50 -25.86 14.79 -0.49
N PHE A 51 -24.85 14.08 -1.02
CA PHE A 51 -23.98 13.22 -0.23
C PHE A 51 -22.54 13.70 -0.32
N LEU A 52 -21.90 13.93 0.82
CA LEU A 52 -20.50 14.31 0.91
C LEU A 52 -19.65 13.09 1.27
N TYR A 53 -18.73 12.75 0.39
CA TYR A 53 -17.71 11.74 0.57
C TYR A 53 -16.39 12.45 0.92
N ASN A 54 -16.27 12.91 2.16
CA ASN A 54 -15.05 13.59 2.61
C ASN A 54 -14.15 12.61 3.36
N ILE A 55 -13.35 11.90 2.60
CA ILE A 55 -12.41 10.91 3.13
C ILE A 55 -11.01 11.43 2.86
N ASP A 56 -10.18 11.49 3.92
CA ASP A 56 -8.77 11.84 3.79
C ASP A 56 -8.07 10.88 2.82
N LYS A 57 -7.44 11.47 1.81
CA LYS A 57 -6.68 10.73 0.82
C LYS A 57 -5.21 10.76 1.18
N ASN A 58 -4.54 9.61 1.07
CA ASN A 58 -3.10 9.57 1.32
C ASN A 58 -2.31 10.59 0.47
N PRO A 59 -2.63 10.84 -0.83
CA PRO A 59 -1.98 11.88 -1.61
C PRO A 59 -2.02 13.29 -0.99
N ASP A 60 -3.06 13.62 -0.23
CA ASP A 60 -3.22 14.94 0.38
C ASP A 60 -2.32 15.10 1.63
N LEU A 61 -1.92 13.98 2.24
CA LEU A 61 -1.15 13.92 3.48
C LEU A 61 0.37 13.76 3.26
N VAL A 62 0.83 13.57 2.02
CA VAL A 62 2.23 13.21 1.73
C VAL A 62 3.28 14.20 2.23
N LYS A 63 2.90 15.47 2.40
CA LYS A 63 3.78 16.51 2.95
C LYS A 63 4.29 16.16 4.35
N ASN A 64 3.53 15.38 5.09
CA ASN A 64 3.84 14.99 6.46
C ASN A 64 4.88 13.86 6.54
N LEU A 65 5.20 13.18 5.43
CA LEU A 65 6.16 12.07 5.45
C LEU A 65 7.52 12.53 6.00
N LYS A 66 7.94 11.92 7.11
CA LYS A 66 9.27 12.08 7.72
C LYS A 66 10.09 10.78 7.67
N GLY A 67 9.41 9.65 7.72
CA GLY A 67 10.00 8.32 7.73
C GLY A 67 10.32 7.75 6.36
N LYS A 68 10.53 6.44 6.32
CA LYS A 68 10.78 5.66 5.12
C LYS A 68 9.50 4.98 4.66
N LEU A 69 9.23 5.04 3.36
CA LEU A 69 8.03 4.46 2.75
C LEU A 69 8.42 3.63 1.53
N LEU A 70 8.04 2.36 1.54
CA LEU A 70 8.13 1.47 0.39
C LEU A 70 6.72 1.13 -0.10
N LEU A 71 6.49 1.28 -1.39
CA LEU A 71 5.24 0.96 -2.06
C LEU A 71 5.44 -0.26 -2.97
N PHE A 72 4.62 -1.31 -2.80
CA PHE A 72 4.51 -2.42 -3.74
C PHE A 72 3.16 -2.38 -4.45
N HIS A 73 3.12 -2.70 -5.75
CA HIS A 73 1.86 -2.88 -6.47
C HIS A 73 2.03 -3.86 -7.63
N GLY A 74 1.04 -4.73 -7.82
CA GLY A 74 0.97 -5.59 -9.00
C GLY A 74 0.52 -4.79 -10.23
N GLU A 75 1.23 -4.93 -11.34
CA GLU A 75 0.97 -4.18 -12.58
C GLU A 75 -0.47 -4.36 -13.09
N ILE A 76 -0.97 -5.60 -13.02
CA ILE A 76 -2.31 -5.97 -13.52
C ILE A 76 -3.32 -6.19 -12.38
N ASP A 77 -3.17 -5.48 -11.26
CA ASP A 77 -4.11 -5.53 -10.15
C ASP A 77 -5.48 -5.00 -10.60
N ASN A 78 -6.45 -5.89 -10.67
CA ASN A 78 -7.82 -5.59 -11.06
C ASN A 78 -8.79 -5.41 -9.89
N ASN A 79 -8.28 -5.53 -8.65
CA ASN A 79 -9.04 -5.24 -7.44
C ASN A 79 -8.78 -3.80 -6.99
N VAL A 80 -7.54 -3.48 -6.62
CA VAL A 80 -7.11 -2.10 -6.35
C VAL A 80 -6.23 -1.62 -7.49
N HIS A 81 -6.79 -0.84 -8.38
CA HIS A 81 -6.08 -0.40 -9.58
C HIS A 81 -4.76 0.29 -9.26
N PRO A 82 -3.64 -0.02 -9.96
CA PRO A 82 -2.31 0.57 -9.73
C PRO A 82 -2.26 2.09 -9.72
N ALA A 83 -3.23 2.74 -10.36
CA ALA A 83 -3.40 4.19 -10.31
C ALA A 83 -3.45 4.76 -8.88
N ASN A 84 -3.91 3.97 -7.89
CA ASN A 84 -3.88 4.36 -6.49
C ASN A 84 -2.45 4.65 -6.01
N THR A 85 -1.52 3.72 -6.25
CA THR A 85 -0.11 3.89 -5.91
C THR A 85 0.56 4.97 -6.75
N MET A 86 0.23 5.07 -8.05
CA MET A 86 0.78 6.12 -8.92
C MET A 86 0.37 7.52 -8.47
N ARG A 87 -0.85 7.71 -7.97
CA ARG A 87 -1.29 9.01 -7.42
C ARG A 87 -0.50 9.40 -6.18
N VAL A 88 -0.26 8.46 -5.26
CA VAL A 88 0.60 8.72 -4.09
C VAL A 88 2.02 9.04 -4.51
N ALA A 89 2.61 8.25 -5.41
CA ALA A 89 3.96 8.48 -5.92
C ALA A 89 4.10 9.87 -6.55
N ASN A 90 3.15 10.28 -7.41
CA ASN A 90 3.13 11.61 -8.00
C ASN A 90 3.03 12.73 -6.94
N ALA A 91 2.19 12.55 -5.93
CA ALA A 91 2.06 13.52 -4.84
C ALA A 91 3.33 13.62 -4.01
N LEU A 92 3.98 12.48 -3.69
CA LEU A 92 5.27 12.44 -2.98
C LEU A 92 6.36 13.15 -3.75
N ILE A 93 6.47 12.92 -5.07
CA ILE A 93 7.44 13.60 -5.95
C ILE A 93 7.20 15.12 -5.91
N LYS A 94 5.95 15.57 -6.09
CA LYS A 94 5.59 17.00 -6.05
C LYS A 94 5.84 17.65 -4.68
N ALA A 95 5.77 16.87 -3.61
CA ALA A 95 6.08 17.32 -2.26
C ALA A 95 7.58 17.22 -1.91
N ASN A 96 8.44 16.87 -2.87
CA ASN A 96 9.88 16.65 -2.68
C ASN A 96 10.20 15.59 -1.60
N LYS A 97 9.38 14.56 -1.50
CA LYS A 97 9.58 13.44 -0.55
C LYS A 97 10.30 12.28 -1.24
N ARG A 98 11.23 11.66 -0.50
CA ARG A 98 11.89 10.42 -0.94
C ARG A 98 11.08 9.22 -0.48
N PHE A 99 10.90 8.27 -1.36
CA PHE A 99 10.23 7.00 -1.12
C PHE A 99 10.78 5.95 -2.07
N ASP A 100 10.49 4.69 -1.80
CA ASP A 100 10.84 3.57 -2.64
C ASP A 100 9.55 2.96 -3.22
N MET A 101 9.62 2.45 -4.44
CA MET A 101 8.48 1.84 -5.11
C MET A 101 8.93 0.66 -5.98
N LYS A 102 8.19 -0.44 -5.91
CA LYS A 102 8.35 -1.61 -6.77
C LYS A 102 7.01 -1.96 -7.42
N ILE A 103 6.96 -1.88 -8.74
CA ILE A 103 5.85 -2.40 -9.53
C ILE A 103 6.23 -3.82 -9.95
N LEU A 104 5.34 -4.76 -9.68
CA LEU A 104 5.56 -6.17 -9.98
C LEU A 104 4.86 -6.52 -11.30
N PRO A 105 5.63 -6.72 -12.37
CA PRO A 105 5.08 -7.06 -13.68
C PRO A 105 4.22 -8.32 -13.61
N THR A 106 3.13 -8.34 -14.36
CA THR A 106 2.20 -9.47 -14.49
C THR A 106 1.48 -9.89 -13.19
N GLN A 107 1.73 -9.22 -12.06
CA GLN A 107 1.13 -9.59 -10.79
C GLN A 107 -0.20 -8.90 -10.54
N ARG A 108 -1.11 -9.64 -9.89
CA ARG A 108 -2.42 -9.18 -9.39
C ARG A 108 -2.32 -8.73 -7.93
N HIS A 109 -3.45 -8.51 -7.29
CA HIS A 109 -3.56 -8.00 -5.92
C HIS A 109 -2.80 -8.82 -4.87
N GLY A 110 -2.76 -10.15 -4.98
CA GLY A 110 -2.10 -11.05 -4.03
C GLY A 110 -0.65 -11.40 -4.40
N PHE A 111 -0.09 -10.79 -5.46
CA PHE A 111 1.28 -10.98 -5.95
C PHE A 111 1.65 -12.41 -6.41
N GLY A 112 0.72 -13.36 -6.42
CA GLY A 112 0.90 -14.70 -6.99
C GLY A 112 2.22 -15.35 -6.58
N ASP A 113 3.01 -15.76 -7.57
CA ASP A 113 4.33 -16.37 -7.44
C ASP A 113 5.44 -15.40 -6.99
N MET A 114 5.16 -14.10 -6.90
CA MET A 114 6.07 -13.09 -6.33
C MET A 114 5.76 -12.73 -4.87
N ALA A 115 4.83 -13.44 -4.22
CA ALA A 115 4.45 -13.14 -2.83
C ALA A 115 5.65 -13.23 -1.85
N GLU A 116 6.51 -14.25 -2.00
CA GLU A 116 7.71 -14.39 -1.20
C GLU A 116 8.73 -13.29 -1.48
N TYR A 117 8.91 -12.91 -2.73
CA TYR A 117 9.75 -11.76 -3.08
C TYR A 117 9.29 -10.48 -2.38
N VAL A 118 7.97 -10.26 -2.33
CA VAL A 118 7.40 -9.11 -1.61
C VAL A 118 7.63 -9.23 -0.11
N PHE A 119 7.42 -10.42 0.47
CA PHE A 119 7.64 -10.66 1.90
C PHE A 119 9.09 -10.39 2.31
N TRP A 120 10.07 -10.93 1.58
CA TRP A 120 11.48 -10.69 1.86
C TRP A 120 11.88 -9.24 1.60
N GLY A 121 11.37 -8.61 0.54
CA GLY A 121 11.60 -7.20 0.27
C GLY A 121 11.06 -6.28 1.38
N MET A 122 9.92 -6.62 2.00
CA MET A 122 9.41 -5.92 3.18
C MET A 122 10.32 -6.14 4.39
N SER A 123 10.73 -7.39 4.63
CA SER A 123 11.57 -7.77 5.77
C SER A 123 12.92 -7.05 5.72
N ASP A 124 13.57 -7.05 4.57
CA ASP A 124 14.85 -6.35 4.37
C ASP A 124 14.70 -4.82 4.51
N TYR A 125 13.58 -4.27 4.06
CA TYR A 125 13.30 -2.84 4.23
C TYR A 125 13.17 -2.45 5.71
N PHE A 126 12.46 -3.25 6.49
CA PHE A 126 12.37 -3.06 7.94
C PHE A 126 13.70 -3.30 8.64
N ALA A 127 14.43 -4.36 8.29
CA ALA A 127 15.75 -4.64 8.84
C ALA A 127 16.72 -3.47 8.62
N LYS A 128 16.77 -2.97 7.39
CA LYS A 128 17.62 -1.84 7.02
C LYS A 128 17.31 -0.56 7.80
N TYR A 129 16.04 -0.19 7.89
CA TYR A 129 15.68 1.14 8.38
C TYR A 129 15.24 1.19 9.84
N LEU A 130 14.97 0.05 10.50
CA LEU A 130 14.65 0.00 11.92
C LEU A 130 15.80 -0.48 12.80
N ILE A 131 16.57 -1.47 12.32
CA ILE A 131 17.67 -2.06 13.11
C ILE A 131 19.06 -1.83 12.49
N GLY A 132 19.14 -1.18 11.33
CA GLY A 132 20.41 -0.83 10.70
C GLY A 132 21.11 -2.02 10.02
N ASP A 133 20.43 -3.13 9.81
CA ASP A 133 20.95 -4.27 9.07
C ASP A 133 20.92 -3.99 7.56
N ASN A 134 22.09 -3.82 6.96
CA ASN A 134 22.26 -3.58 5.53
C ASN A 134 22.69 -4.84 4.77
N THR A 135 22.52 -6.02 5.35
CA THR A 135 22.84 -7.27 4.68
C THR A 135 21.91 -7.48 3.50
N GLU A 136 22.48 -7.52 2.29
CA GLU A 136 21.73 -7.86 1.09
C GLU A 136 21.63 -9.38 0.99
N ARG A 137 20.40 -9.90 1.02
CA ARG A 137 20.14 -11.32 0.84
C ARG A 137 20.03 -11.64 -0.64
N PRO A 138 20.54 -12.82 -1.07
CA PRO A 138 20.34 -13.24 -2.45
C PRO A 138 18.85 -13.41 -2.74
N VAL A 139 18.42 -12.95 -3.92
CA VAL A 139 17.06 -13.14 -4.42
C VAL A 139 17.07 -14.34 -5.36
N ASP A 140 16.47 -15.43 -4.92
CA ASP A 140 16.23 -16.63 -5.72
C ASP A 140 14.73 -16.99 -5.65
N LEU A 141 13.97 -16.57 -6.65
CA LEU A 141 12.53 -16.81 -6.68
C LEU A 141 12.16 -18.29 -6.78
N GLU A 142 12.99 -19.10 -7.42
CA GLU A 142 12.73 -20.52 -7.56
C GLU A 142 12.88 -21.23 -6.21
N GLU A 143 13.92 -20.89 -5.44
CA GLU A 143 14.12 -21.44 -4.10
C GLU A 143 13.06 -20.94 -3.12
N MET A 144 12.75 -19.65 -3.14
CA MET A 144 11.69 -19.04 -2.32
C MET A 144 10.35 -19.72 -2.52
N ASN A 145 9.98 -20.05 -3.77
CA ASN A 145 8.71 -20.71 -4.07
C ASN A 145 8.71 -22.20 -3.69
N LYS A 146 9.84 -22.89 -3.74
CA LYS A 146 9.95 -24.29 -3.28
C LYS A 146 9.66 -24.45 -1.77
N GLU A 147 10.04 -23.48 -0.96
CA GLU A 147 9.77 -23.53 0.49
C GLU A 147 8.26 -23.47 0.78
N ILE A 148 7.49 -22.72 -0.02
CA ILE A 148 6.03 -22.66 0.12
C ILE A 148 5.39 -24.00 -0.22
N GLU A 149 5.77 -24.61 -1.31
CA GLU A 149 5.23 -25.91 -1.74
C GLU A 149 5.49 -27.00 -0.67
N GLN A 150 6.68 -27.02 -0.10
CA GLN A 150 7.03 -27.96 0.97
C GLN A 150 6.25 -27.70 2.25
N SER A 151 6.02 -26.44 2.62
CA SER A 151 5.23 -26.07 3.80
C SER A 151 3.73 -26.32 3.61
N GLY A 152 3.22 -26.15 2.40
CA GLY A 152 1.84 -26.45 2.03
C GLY A 152 1.51 -27.94 2.06
N ASN A 153 2.45 -28.81 1.68
CA ASN A 153 2.28 -30.25 1.73
C ASN A 153 2.33 -30.82 3.16
N LYS A 154 3.08 -30.22 4.08
CA LYS A 154 3.12 -30.63 5.49
C LYS A 154 1.82 -30.33 6.26
N LYS A 155 0.97 -29.43 5.79
CA LYS A 155 -0.32 -29.11 6.41
C LYS A 155 -1.48 -29.98 5.92
N LYS A 156 -1.23 -30.86 4.95
CA LYS A 156 -2.24 -31.79 4.37
C LYS A 156 -2.05 -33.24 4.84
N GLN A 157 -1.08 -33.53 5.66
CA GLN A 157 -0.88 -34.78 6.39
C GLN A 157 -1.26 -34.58 7.87
#